data_f6eedc0a198c35900871d5e206cee85e
#
_entry.id   f6eedc0a198c35900871d5e206cee85e
#
_cell.length_a   1.000
_cell.length_b   1.000
_cell.length_c   1.000
_cell.angle_alpha   90.00
_cell.angle_beta   90.00
_cell.angle_gamma   90.00
#
_symmetry.space_group_name_H-M   'P 1'
#
loop_
_entity.id
_entity.type
_entity.pdbx_description
1 polymer ?
#
loop_
_entity_poly.entity_id
_entity_poly.type
_entity_poly.pdbx_seq_one_letter_code
_entity_poly.pdbx_strand_id
1 'polypeptide(L)'
;MNAAPGRQAPGLERTRQFESIRVPGLRTPELLGSDEGNNLLVFDLIQQAKPANDLARESGFGHELASHIGEVIGRLHELPLTADMSIDSSQPPYPPLSSLDGISIGQFQSSSAAVLQGWRLLQQDQPVVDAVRALRHGEDTAPKVPAHCDFRLDQILLSEQGPHIVDWEEFRLGDPARDVGMFVGEWLYLAADRAARVLHTGDVGQPRSATGATREEISAQTAIELRTVQPTVKAFWDGYTSVREPDPDLPRRAISYAGWHLYDRMFNVVAKMALLSATQYVANGMGRRALLAPGDFARLLDMGEPDAHSY
;
A
#
# COMPACT_ATOMS: atom_id res chain seq x y z
N MET A 1 15.90 -11.71 11.03
CA MET A 1 16.83 -12.88 10.79
C MET A 1 18.17 -12.29 10.38
N ASN A 2 19.23 -12.50 11.15
CA ASN A 2 20.57 -12.07 10.72
C ASN A 2 21.01 -12.98 9.57
N ALA A 3 21.27 -12.41 8.40
CA ALA A 3 21.88 -13.15 7.30
C ALA A 3 23.23 -13.73 7.74
N ALA A 4 23.56 -14.92 7.26
CA ALA A 4 24.88 -15.50 7.51
C ALA A 4 25.97 -14.55 6.95
N PRO A 5 27.14 -14.42 7.61
CA PRO A 5 28.22 -13.58 7.13
C PRO A 5 28.58 -13.93 5.68
N GLY A 6 28.54 -12.96 4.76
CA GLY A 6 28.88 -13.11 3.35
C GLY A 6 27.72 -13.37 2.38
N ARG A 7 26.46 -13.42 2.83
CA ARG A 7 25.29 -13.45 1.94
C ARG A 7 24.65 -12.07 1.91
N GLN A 8 24.58 -11.44 0.73
CA GLN A 8 23.90 -10.16 0.56
C GLN A 8 22.43 -10.26 0.99
N ALA A 9 21.94 -9.23 1.67
CA ALA A 9 20.51 -9.11 1.96
C ALA A 9 19.75 -8.94 0.64
N PRO A 10 18.66 -9.71 0.40
CA PRO A 10 17.91 -9.61 -0.86
C PRO A 10 17.46 -8.19 -1.21
N GLY A 11 17.10 -7.37 -0.23
CA GLY A 11 16.70 -5.97 -0.42
C GLY A 11 17.83 -5.09 -0.99
N LEU A 12 19.06 -5.30 -0.55
CA LEU A 12 20.22 -4.57 -1.06
C LEU A 12 20.49 -4.88 -2.54
N GLU A 13 20.34 -6.14 -2.94
CA GLU A 13 20.49 -6.55 -4.34
C GLU A 13 19.39 -5.93 -5.21
N ARG A 14 18.13 -5.94 -4.76
CA ARG A 14 17.01 -5.32 -5.48
C ARG A 14 17.18 -3.81 -5.64
N THR A 15 17.64 -3.11 -4.60
CA THR A 15 17.94 -1.68 -4.69
C THR A 15 19.00 -1.42 -5.76
N ARG A 16 20.06 -2.24 -5.86
CA ARG A 16 21.06 -2.12 -6.92
C ARG A 16 20.52 -2.41 -8.32
N GLN A 17 19.63 -3.40 -8.43
CA GLN A 17 18.96 -3.68 -9.71
C GLN A 17 18.15 -2.46 -10.16
N PHE A 18 17.44 -1.80 -9.23
CA PHE A 18 16.75 -0.55 -9.53
C PHE A 18 17.71 0.57 -9.93
N GLU A 19 18.85 0.76 -9.26
CA GLU A 19 19.84 1.79 -9.58
C GLU A 19 20.42 1.66 -11.00
N SER A 20 20.33 0.49 -11.62
CA SER A 20 20.73 0.27 -13.02
C SER A 20 19.68 0.76 -14.03
N ILE A 21 18.49 1.12 -13.58
CA ILE A 21 17.33 1.51 -14.40
C ILE A 21 17.20 3.04 -14.43
N ARG A 22 16.67 3.57 -15.53
CA ARG A 22 16.33 5.00 -15.65
C ARG A 22 14.87 5.14 -16.08
N VAL A 23 14.09 5.82 -15.24
CA VAL A 23 12.66 6.10 -15.48
C VAL A 23 12.49 7.60 -15.72
N PRO A 24 11.97 8.04 -16.87
CA PRO A 24 11.75 9.45 -17.13
C PRO A 24 10.84 10.10 -16.09
N GLY A 25 11.31 11.18 -15.46
CA GLY A 25 10.57 11.92 -14.45
C GLY A 25 10.64 11.35 -13.03
N LEU A 26 11.15 10.13 -12.83
CA LEU A 26 11.40 9.57 -11.52
C LEU A 26 12.65 10.20 -10.89
N ARG A 27 12.51 10.72 -9.68
CA ARG A 27 13.62 11.15 -8.83
C ARG A 27 13.81 10.18 -7.69
N THR A 28 15.05 9.92 -7.36
CA THR A 28 15.51 9.10 -6.24
C THR A 28 16.81 9.71 -5.71
N PRO A 29 17.18 9.52 -4.44
CA PRO A 29 18.49 9.95 -3.94
C PRO A 29 19.61 9.20 -4.68
N GLU A 30 20.72 9.87 -4.94
CA GLU A 30 21.88 9.28 -5.60
C GLU A 30 22.55 8.26 -4.68
N LEU A 31 22.89 7.07 -5.21
CA LEU A 31 23.69 6.09 -4.49
C LEU A 31 25.16 6.51 -4.51
N LEU A 32 25.67 6.95 -3.36
CA LEU A 32 27.06 7.44 -3.20
C LEU A 32 28.07 6.33 -2.97
N GLY A 33 27.62 5.19 -2.43
CA GLY A 33 28.52 4.07 -2.14
C GLY A 33 27.81 2.88 -1.52
N SER A 34 28.54 1.77 -1.43
CA SER A 34 28.05 0.53 -0.84
C SER A 34 29.16 -0.24 -0.15
N ASP A 35 28.84 -0.92 0.95
CA ASP A 35 29.66 -1.90 1.64
C ASP A 35 28.92 -3.23 1.69
N GLU A 36 29.31 -4.16 0.80
CA GLU A 36 28.67 -5.48 0.67
C GLU A 36 28.92 -6.36 1.90
N GLY A 37 30.09 -6.23 2.52
CA GLY A 37 30.46 -7.02 3.69
C GLY A 37 29.57 -6.72 4.90
N ASN A 38 29.11 -5.47 5.01
CA ASN A 38 28.25 -5.00 6.08
C ASN A 38 26.79 -4.81 5.65
N ASN A 39 26.42 -5.14 4.41
CA ASN A 39 25.08 -4.92 3.84
C ASN A 39 24.63 -3.45 3.96
N LEU A 40 25.47 -2.50 3.56
CA LEU A 40 25.23 -1.08 3.69
C LEU A 40 25.18 -0.41 2.31
N LEU A 41 24.18 0.46 2.11
CA LEU A 41 24.09 1.42 1.02
C LEU A 41 24.13 2.84 1.59
N VAL A 42 24.80 3.75 0.92
CA VAL A 42 24.91 5.16 1.31
C VAL A 42 24.34 6.00 0.19
N PHE A 43 23.31 6.77 0.50
CA PHE A 43 22.64 7.66 -0.43
C PHE A 43 22.89 9.12 -0.10
N ASP A 44 22.76 9.99 -1.09
CA ASP A 44 22.72 11.43 -0.86
C ASP A 44 21.49 11.84 -0.04
N LEU A 45 21.66 12.89 0.77
CA LEU A 45 20.58 13.39 1.60
C LEU A 45 19.69 14.36 0.81
N ILE A 46 18.41 14.00 0.69
CA ILE A 46 17.41 14.91 0.13
C ILE A 46 17.15 16.02 1.13
N GLN A 47 17.68 17.22 0.84
CA GLN A 47 17.63 18.37 1.75
C GLN A 47 16.19 18.85 1.97
N GLN A 48 15.82 19.12 3.23
CA GLN A 48 14.53 19.67 3.65
C GLN A 48 13.31 18.86 3.15
N ALA A 49 13.49 17.58 2.85
CA ALA A 49 12.43 16.72 2.40
C ALA A 49 11.40 16.45 3.50
N LYS A 50 10.12 16.43 3.10
CA LYS A 50 8.99 16.04 3.95
C LYS A 50 8.35 14.78 3.41
N PRO A 51 8.02 13.79 4.25
CA PRO A 51 7.26 12.62 3.81
C PRO A 51 5.86 13.01 3.31
N ALA A 52 5.42 12.40 2.22
CA ALA A 52 4.12 12.71 1.62
C ALA A 52 2.93 12.35 2.54
N ASN A 53 3.09 11.37 3.42
CA ASN A 53 2.08 11.03 4.42
C ASN A 53 1.80 12.18 5.42
N ASP A 54 2.77 13.05 5.71
CA ASP A 54 2.56 14.22 6.55
C ASP A 54 1.71 15.27 5.82
N LEU A 55 2.04 15.54 4.53
CA LEU A 55 1.21 16.43 3.71
C LEU A 55 -0.22 15.91 3.54
N ALA A 56 -0.40 14.60 3.39
CA ALA A 56 -1.72 14.00 3.26
C ALA A 56 -2.58 14.19 4.52
N ARG A 57 -1.95 14.12 5.71
CA ARG A 57 -2.62 14.40 6.98
C ARG A 57 -2.97 15.88 7.16
N GLU A 58 -2.10 16.77 6.70
CA GLU A 58 -2.26 18.22 6.75
C GLU A 58 -3.17 18.77 5.63
N SER A 59 -3.73 17.92 4.78
CA SER A 59 -4.52 18.27 3.59
C SER A 59 -3.74 19.11 2.57
N GLY A 60 -2.41 19.03 2.60
CA GLY A 60 -1.51 19.70 1.68
C GLY A 60 -1.12 18.89 0.43
N PHE A 61 -1.61 17.66 0.31
CA PHE A 61 -1.33 16.79 -0.84
C PHE A 61 -2.30 17.11 -1.99
N GLY A 62 -1.85 17.89 -2.97
CA GLY A 62 -2.67 18.37 -4.09
C GLY A 62 -2.88 17.30 -5.18
N HIS A 63 -3.93 17.51 -6.01
CA HIS A 63 -4.27 16.60 -7.11
C HIS A 63 -3.18 16.58 -8.21
N GLU A 64 -2.52 17.71 -8.46
CA GLU A 64 -1.40 17.79 -9.42
C GLU A 64 -0.24 16.89 -8.99
N LEU A 65 0.08 16.87 -7.71
CA LEU A 65 1.08 15.98 -7.16
C LEU A 65 0.66 14.50 -7.30
N ALA A 66 -0.61 14.19 -7.00
CA ALA A 66 -1.14 12.85 -7.17
C ALA A 66 -1.04 12.37 -8.62
N SER A 67 -1.45 13.21 -9.58
CA SER A 67 -1.38 12.92 -11.02
C SER A 67 0.07 12.70 -11.46
N HIS A 68 0.99 13.58 -11.06
CA HIS A 68 2.41 13.45 -11.39
C HIS A 68 3.02 12.14 -10.84
N ILE A 69 2.69 11.77 -9.61
CA ILE A 69 3.13 10.49 -9.02
C ILE A 69 2.55 9.30 -9.81
N GLY A 70 1.28 9.39 -10.21
CA GLY A 70 0.65 8.40 -11.08
C GLY A 70 1.39 8.22 -12.41
N GLU A 71 1.72 9.33 -13.09
CA GLU A 71 2.53 9.28 -14.32
C GLU A 71 3.89 8.61 -14.11
N VAL A 72 4.59 8.95 -13.02
CA VAL A 72 5.92 8.39 -12.73
C VAL A 72 5.85 6.88 -12.53
N ILE A 73 4.86 6.40 -11.76
CA ILE A 73 4.65 4.96 -11.54
C ILE A 73 4.17 4.28 -12.84
N GLY A 74 3.32 4.92 -13.62
CA GLY A 74 2.92 4.43 -14.94
C GLY A 74 4.12 4.22 -15.87
N ARG A 75 5.05 5.18 -15.92
CA ARG A 75 6.30 5.08 -16.71
C ARG A 75 7.24 3.98 -16.17
N LEU A 76 7.32 3.78 -14.86
CA LEU A 76 8.07 2.65 -14.29
C LEU A 76 7.49 1.32 -14.78
N HIS A 77 6.18 1.16 -14.72
CA HIS A 77 5.50 -0.05 -15.14
C HIS A 77 5.49 -0.27 -16.66
N GLU A 78 5.75 0.77 -17.46
CA GLU A 78 5.83 0.70 -18.93
C GLU A 78 7.25 0.48 -19.45
N LEU A 79 8.24 0.40 -18.56
CA LEU A 79 9.62 0.17 -18.96
C LEU A 79 9.75 -1.13 -19.76
N PRO A 80 10.34 -1.09 -20.97
CA PRO A 80 10.60 -2.29 -21.73
C PRO A 80 11.61 -3.18 -21.03
N LEU A 81 11.24 -4.44 -20.83
CA LEU A 81 12.17 -5.44 -20.29
C LEU A 81 13.12 -5.88 -21.38
N THR A 82 14.41 -5.67 -21.18
CA THR A 82 15.47 -6.12 -22.06
C THR A 82 16.19 -7.34 -21.48
N ALA A 83 16.78 -8.18 -22.33
CA ALA A 83 17.39 -9.45 -21.89
C ALA A 83 18.61 -9.29 -20.97
N ASP A 84 19.18 -8.11 -20.93
CA ASP A 84 20.32 -7.74 -20.06
C ASP A 84 19.90 -7.21 -18.69
N MET A 85 18.60 -6.93 -18.48
CA MET A 85 18.06 -6.54 -17.17
C MET A 85 17.95 -7.76 -16.26
N SER A 86 18.68 -7.73 -15.14
CA SER A 86 18.57 -8.73 -14.07
C SER A 86 17.67 -8.15 -12.97
N ILE A 87 16.36 -8.41 -13.04
CA ILE A 87 15.41 -7.97 -12.02
C ILE A 87 14.87 -9.20 -11.28
N ASP A 88 14.79 -9.12 -9.94
CA ASP A 88 14.22 -10.19 -9.12
C ASP A 88 12.78 -10.47 -9.56
N SER A 89 12.47 -11.72 -9.84
CA SER A 89 11.13 -12.19 -10.23
C SER A 89 10.47 -13.05 -9.15
N SER A 90 11.08 -13.13 -7.96
CA SER A 90 10.50 -13.88 -6.85
C SER A 90 9.22 -13.21 -6.35
N GLN A 91 8.26 -14.02 -5.91
CA GLN A 91 7.03 -13.47 -5.34
C GLN A 91 7.31 -12.71 -4.04
N PRO A 92 6.71 -11.52 -3.85
CA PRO A 92 6.74 -10.81 -2.58
C PRO A 92 6.17 -11.68 -1.44
N PRO A 93 6.68 -11.55 -0.20
CA PRO A 93 6.23 -12.38 0.92
C PRO A 93 4.80 -12.06 1.41
N TYR A 94 4.25 -10.92 1.02
CA TYR A 94 2.93 -10.44 1.46
C TYR A 94 1.91 -10.38 0.33
N PRO A 95 0.63 -10.66 0.61
CA PRO A 95 0.02 -11.23 1.83
C PRO A 95 0.61 -12.59 2.25
N PRO A 96 0.83 -12.84 3.57
CA PRO A 96 1.45 -14.08 4.04
C PRO A 96 0.44 -15.23 4.11
N LEU A 97 0.34 -16.05 3.07
CA LEU A 97 -0.64 -17.16 2.99
C LEU A 97 -0.54 -18.15 4.15
N SER A 98 0.68 -18.43 4.61
CA SER A 98 0.91 -19.38 5.71
C SER A 98 0.29 -18.94 7.04
N SER A 99 0.08 -17.64 7.24
CA SER A 99 -0.50 -17.12 8.49
C SER A 99 -2.03 -17.00 8.43
N LEU A 100 -2.67 -17.26 7.28
CA LEU A 100 -4.13 -17.19 7.15
C LEU A 100 -4.86 -18.31 7.90
N ASP A 101 -4.25 -19.49 7.99
CA ASP A 101 -4.82 -20.66 8.70
C ASP A 101 -4.41 -20.70 10.16
N GLY A 102 -3.33 -20.02 10.53
CA GLY A 102 -2.82 -19.95 11.89
C GLY A 102 -1.42 -19.34 11.94
N ILE A 103 -1.13 -18.64 13.01
CA ILE A 103 0.19 -18.08 13.25
C ILE A 103 1.10 -19.11 13.93
N SER A 104 2.40 -19.06 13.66
CA SER A 104 3.39 -19.91 14.31
C SER A 104 3.53 -19.57 15.80
N ILE A 105 4.05 -20.51 16.60
CA ILE A 105 4.36 -20.26 18.02
C ILE A 105 5.31 -19.06 18.18
N GLY A 106 6.30 -18.93 17.31
CA GLY A 106 7.22 -17.78 17.33
C GLY A 106 6.51 -16.45 17.07
N GLN A 107 5.62 -16.40 16.08
CA GLN A 107 4.79 -15.21 15.82
C GLN A 107 3.88 -14.91 17.03
N PHE A 108 3.23 -15.94 17.61
CA PHE A 108 2.40 -15.77 18.79
C PHE A 108 3.19 -15.15 19.96
N GLN A 109 4.38 -15.68 20.25
CA GLN A 109 5.23 -15.22 21.36
C GLN A 109 5.78 -13.81 21.17
N SER A 110 6.02 -13.39 19.92
CA SER A 110 6.57 -12.05 19.59
C SER A 110 5.49 -10.99 19.31
N SER A 111 4.22 -11.38 19.23
CA SER A 111 3.12 -10.48 18.90
C SER A 111 2.53 -9.81 20.12
N SER A 112 2.12 -8.52 19.95
CA SER A 112 1.30 -7.84 20.95
C SER A 112 -0.12 -8.44 21.00
N ALA A 113 -0.84 -8.16 22.08
CA ALA A 113 -2.24 -8.61 22.20
C ALA A 113 -3.13 -8.04 21.09
N ALA A 114 -2.88 -6.80 20.66
CA ALA A 114 -3.60 -6.20 19.54
C ALA A 114 -3.30 -6.89 18.20
N VAL A 115 -2.05 -7.29 17.93
CA VAL A 115 -1.69 -8.09 16.74
C VAL A 115 -2.40 -9.43 16.74
N LEU A 116 -2.42 -10.12 17.90
CA LEU A 116 -3.15 -11.40 18.04
C LEU A 116 -4.66 -11.23 17.83
N GLN A 117 -5.23 -10.13 18.31
CA GLN A 117 -6.62 -9.78 18.07
C GLN A 117 -6.89 -9.54 16.57
N GLY A 118 -6.00 -8.84 15.87
CA GLY A 118 -6.09 -8.62 14.42
C GLY A 118 -6.05 -9.93 13.63
N TRP A 119 -5.11 -10.83 13.93
CA TRP A 119 -5.05 -12.16 13.32
C TRP A 119 -6.31 -12.96 13.57
N ARG A 120 -6.83 -12.93 14.79
CA ARG A 120 -8.09 -13.61 15.12
C ARG A 120 -9.26 -13.09 14.27
N LEU A 121 -9.39 -11.77 14.11
CA LEU A 121 -10.45 -11.17 13.28
C LEU A 121 -10.33 -11.61 11.82
N LEU A 122 -9.11 -11.59 11.26
CA LEU A 122 -8.87 -12.03 9.89
C LEU A 122 -9.16 -13.51 9.69
N GLN A 123 -8.61 -14.39 10.53
CA GLN A 123 -8.75 -15.83 10.41
C GLN A 123 -10.18 -16.35 10.63
N GLN A 124 -11.01 -15.61 11.37
CA GLN A 124 -12.43 -15.93 11.57
C GLN A 124 -13.33 -15.50 10.41
N ASP A 125 -12.83 -14.67 9.48
CA ASP A 125 -13.58 -14.17 8.31
C ASP A 125 -13.21 -14.98 7.06
N GLN A 126 -13.77 -16.18 6.93
CA GLN A 126 -13.44 -17.09 5.83
C GLN A 126 -13.56 -16.43 4.44
N PRO A 127 -14.60 -15.62 4.12
CA PRO A 127 -14.66 -14.90 2.85
C PRO A 127 -13.44 -14.00 2.59
N VAL A 128 -12.91 -13.31 3.61
CA VAL A 128 -11.70 -12.48 3.49
C VAL A 128 -10.48 -13.35 3.26
N VAL A 129 -10.34 -14.43 4.03
CA VAL A 129 -9.23 -15.39 3.84
C VAL A 129 -9.21 -15.92 2.40
N ASP A 130 -10.37 -16.30 1.86
CA ASP A 130 -10.50 -16.81 0.49
C ASP A 130 -10.19 -15.72 -0.55
N ALA A 131 -10.62 -14.47 -0.32
CA ALA A 131 -10.30 -13.33 -1.18
C ALA A 131 -8.80 -13.03 -1.20
N VAL A 132 -8.11 -13.10 -0.06
CA VAL A 132 -6.65 -12.90 0.02
C VAL A 132 -5.91 -14.04 -0.69
N ARG A 133 -6.38 -15.28 -0.58
CA ARG A 133 -5.82 -16.42 -1.33
C ARG A 133 -6.01 -16.24 -2.84
N ALA A 134 -7.21 -15.82 -3.27
CA ALA A 134 -7.50 -15.54 -4.66
C ALA A 134 -6.62 -14.42 -5.22
N LEU A 135 -6.41 -13.34 -4.45
CA LEU A 135 -5.51 -12.24 -4.80
C LEU A 135 -4.07 -12.74 -5.04
N ARG A 136 -3.55 -13.56 -4.13
CA ARG A 136 -2.19 -14.14 -4.25
C ARG A 136 -2.07 -15.11 -5.42
N HIS A 137 -3.09 -15.92 -5.68
CA HIS A 137 -3.10 -16.83 -6.82
C HIS A 137 -3.24 -16.08 -8.15
N GLY A 138 -4.07 -15.03 -8.19
CA GLY A 138 -4.22 -14.17 -9.36
C GLY A 138 -2.92 -13.46 -9.76
N GLU A 139 -2.04 -13.18 -8.80
CA GLU A 139 -0.73 -12.60 -9.07
C GLU A 139 0.15 -13.47 -9.98
N ASP A 140 0.00 -14.79 -9.97
CA ASP A 140 0.78 -15.70 -10.81
C ASP A 140 0.50 -15.49 -12.30
N THR A 141 -0.71 -15.09 -12.64
CA THR A 141 -1.18 -14.87 -14.02
C THR A 141 -1.23 -13.39 -14.43
N ALA A 142 -1.08 -12.47 -13.48
CA ALA A 142 -1.05 -11.04 -13.75
C ALA A 142 0.17 -10.64 -14.59
N PRO A 143 0.07 -9.59 -15.41
CA PRO A 143 1.22 -9.01 -16.09
C PRO A 143 2.33 -8.68 -15.09
N LYS A 144 3.58 -8.96 -15.45
CA LYS A 144 4.75 -8.64 -14.63
C LYS A 144 5.46 -7.43 -15.19
N VAL A 145 5.67 -6.44 -14.36
CA VAL A 145 6.35 -5.17 -14.68
C VAL A 145 7.41 -4.87 -13.64
N PRO A 146 8.40 -4.01 -13.94
CA PRO A 146 9.24 -3.42 -12.91
C PRO A 146 8.35 -2.65 -11.93
N ALA A 147 8.29 -3.09 -10.67
CA ALA A 147 7.41 -2.53 -9.65
C ALA A 147 8.17 -2.26 -8.34
N HIS A 148 7.77 -1.23 -7.62
CA HIS A 148 8.32 -0.90 -6.31
C HIS A 148 7.99 -1.98 -5.27
N CYS A 149 6.79 -2.52 -5.32
CA CYS A 149 6.23 -3.57 -4.46
C CYS A 149 6.06 -3.21 -2.97
N ASP A 150 6.43 -1.98 -2.55
CA ASP A 150 6.13 -1.40 -1.23
C ASP A 150 5.83 0.12 -1.35
N PHE A 151 5.03 0.49 -2.35
CA PHE A 151 4.78 1.88 -2.73
C PHE A 151 3.78 2.58 -1.81
N ARG A 152 4.28 3.16 -0.71
CA ARG A 152 3.50 3.86 0.32
C ARG A 152 3.80 5.36 0.32
N LEU A 153 2.92 6.16 0.97
CA LEU A 153 3.13 7.61 1.07
C LEU A 153 4.38 7.99 1.87
N ASP A 154 4.82 7.19 2.82
CA ASP A 154 6.05 7.42 3.57
C ASP A 154 7.33 7.13 2.76
N GLN A 155 7.21 6.44 1.61
CA GLN A 155 8.29 6.23 0.62
C GLN A 155 8.35 7.34 -0.45
N ILE A 156 7.54 8.38 -0.31
CA ILE A 156 7.54 9.55 -1.18
C ILE A 156 7.99 10.75 -0.37
N LEU A 157 9.17 11.28 -0.70
CA LEU A 157 9.75 12.45 -0.05
C LEU A 157 9.61 13.67 -0.95
N LEU A 158 9.06 14.75 -0.42
CA LEU A 158 8.82 16.00 -1.15
C LEU A 158 9.86 17.04 -0.78
N SER A 159 10.59 17.51 -1.77
CA SER A 159 11.56 18.61 -1.66
C SER A 159 11.17 19.76 -2.59
N GLU A 160 11.94 20.85 -2.59
CA GLU A 160 11.79 21.95 -3.57
C GLU A 160 11.93 21.48 -5.02
N GLN A 161 12.63 20.37 -5.25
CA GLN A 161 12.82 19.79 -6.59
C GLN A 161 11.63 18.93 -7.04
N GLY A 162 10.68 18.64 -6.14
CA GLY A 162 9.52 17.77 -6.38
C GLY A 162 9.59 16.45 -5.61
N PRO A 163 8.75 15.47 -5.99
CA PRO A 163 8.70 14.18 -5.32
C PRO A 163 9.91 13.30 -5.67
N HIS A 164 10.45 12.63 -4.64
CA HIS A 164 11.46 11.59 -4.74
C HIS A 164 10.85 10.30 -4.20
N ILE A 165 11.03 9.19 -4.91
CA ILE A 165 10.60 7.87 -4.46
C ILE A 165 11.84 7.17 -3.90
N VAL A 166 11.70 6.61 -2.70
CA VAL A 166 12.79 5.98 -1.93
C VAL A 166 12.42 4.57 -1.51
N ASP A 167 13.39 3.84 -0.94
CA ASP A 167 13.18 2.51 -0.34
C ASP A 167 12.84 1.41 -1.34
N TRP A 168 13.74 1.20 -2.31
CA TRP A 168 13.62 0.22 -3.39
C TRP A 168 14.01 -1.21 -3.00
N GLU A 169 14.03 -1.53 -1.71
CA GLU A 169 14.44 -2.85 -1.20
C GLU A 169 13.48 -3.98 -1.60
N GLU A 170 12.23 -3.65 -1.98
CA GLU A 170 11.24 -4.60 -2.48
C GLU A 170 11.07 -4.57 -4.00
N PHE A 171 11.88 -3.79 -4.73
CA PHE A 171 11.84 -3.67 -6.18
C PHE A 171 11.98 -5.03 -6.89
N ARG A 172 11.05 -5.35 -7.79
CA ARG A 172 11.05 -6.62 -8.54
C ARG A 172 10.12 -6.58 -9.75
N LEU A 173 10.09 -7.68 -10.51
CA LEU A 173 9.01 -7.93 -11.47
C LEU A 173 7.77 -8.38 -10.69
N GLY A 174 6.79 -7.50 -10.60
CA GLY A 174 5.57 -7.71 -9.83
C GLY A 174 4.30 -7.38 -10.61
N ASP A 175 3.14 -7.69 -10.02
CA ASP A 175 1.85 -7.20 -10.51
C ASP A 175 1.79 -5.67 -10.29
N PRO A 176 1.55 -4.84 -11.34
CA PRO A 176 1.41 -3.40 -11.21
C PRO A 176 0.30 -2.98 -10.21
N ALA A 177 -0.66 -3.85 -9.99
CA ALA A 177 -1.73 -3.64 -9.02
C ALA A 177 -1.22 -3.48 -7.58
N ARG A 178 -0.01 -3.95 -7.26
CA ARG A 178 0.59 -3.76 -5.92
C ARG A 178 0.86 -2.30 -5.62
N ASP A 179 1.57 -1.61 -6.52
CA ASP A 179 1.95 -0.21 -6.32
C ASP A 179 0.72 0.69 -6.35
N VAL A 180 -0.16 0.50 -7.35
CA VAL A 180 -1.43 1.23 -7.42
C VAL A 180 -2.28 0.98 -6.17
N GLY A 181 -2.38 -0.29 -5.75
CA GLY A 181 -3.17 -0.68 -4.59
C GLY A 181 -2.61 -0.17 -3.26
N MET A 182 -1.29 -0.15 -3.09
CA MET A 182 -0.67 0.42 -1.89
C MET A 182 -0.91 1.93 -1.79
N PHE A 183 -0.73 2.67 -2.89
CA PHE A 183 -1.05 4.10 -2.91
C PHE A 183 -2.51 4.35 -2.55
N VAL A 184 -3.44 3.65 -3.18
CA VAL A 184 -4.88 3.75 -2.85
C VAL A 184 -5.15 3.36 -1.41
N GLY A 185 -4.53 2.29 -0.92
CA GLY A 185 -4.66 1.79 0.44
C GLY A 185 -4.26 2.81 1.51
N GLU A 186 -3.22 3.63 1.26
CA GLU A 186 -2.83 4.72 2.16
C GLU A 186 -3.95 5.78 2.29
N TRP A 187 -4.61 6.14 1.18
CA TRP A 187 -5.75 7.08 1.21
C TRP A 187 -6.97 6.48 1.89
N LEU A 188 -7.24 5.19 1.68
CA LEU A 188 -8.30 4.48 2.40
C LEU A 188 -8.00 4.42 3.91
N TYR A 189 -6.76 4.18 4.30
CA TYR A 189 -6.36 4.19 5.71
C TYR A 189 -6.51 5.57 6.35
N LEU A 190 -6.14 6.64 5.63
CA LEU A 190 -6.35 8.02 6.08
C LEU A 190 -7.84 8.34 6.25
N ALA A 191 -8.70 7.89 5.32
CA ALA A 191 -10.15 8.03 5.44
C ALA A 191 -10.69 7.28 6.67
N ALA A 192 -10.21 6.06 6.93
CA ALA A 192 -10.56 5.29 8.12
C ALA A 192 -10.14 5.99 9.42
N ASP A 193 -8.94 6.56 9.46
CA ASP A 193 -8.44 7.30 10.63
C ASP A 193 -9.26 8.57 10.90
N ARG A 194 -9.57 9.34 9.84
CA ARG A 194 -10.43 10.53 9.96
C ARG A 194 -11.83 10.17 10.44
N ALA A 195 -12.46 9.15 9.87
CA ALA A 195 -13.77 8.67 10.28
C ALA A 195 -13.78 8.24 11.76
N ALA A 196 -12.77 7.49 12.19
CA ALA A 196 -12.66 7.05 13.57
C ALA A 196 -12.48 8.22 14.54
N ARG A 197 -11.70 9.24 14.18
CA ARG A 197 -11.51 10.46 15.01
C ARG A 197 -12.81 11.24 15.18
N VAL A 198 -13.57 11.47 14.10
CA VAL A 198 -14.87 12.16 14.16
C VAL A 198 -15.84 11.42 15.07
N LEU A 199 -15.93 10.09 14.93
CA LEU A 199 -16.81 9.27 15.76
C LEU A 199 -16.38 9.24 17.24
N HIS A 200 -15.07 9.40 17.52
CA HIS A 200 -14.56 9.41 18.90
C HIS A 200 -14.78 10.77 19.59
N THR A 201 -14.68 11.87 18.86
CA THR A 201 -14.81 13.22 19.45
C THR A 201 -16.25 13.62 19.68
N GLY A 202 -17.24 13.00 19.01
CA GLY A 202 -18.67 13.38 19.11
C GLY A 202 -18.90 14.84 18.76
N ASP A 203 -20.15 15.32 18.82
CA ASP A 203 -20.47 16.75 18.76
C ASP A 203 -19.70 17.50 19.87
N VAL A 204 -19.08 18.61 19.47
CA VAL A 204 -18.15 19.43 20.26
C VAL A 204 -18.40 19.37 21.78
N GLY A 205 -17.57 18.61 22.52
CA GLY A 205 -17.45 18.74 23.98
C GLY A 205 -17.62 17.50 24.83
N GLN A 206 -17.98 16.32 24.28
CA GLN A 206 -18.02 15.08 25.09
C GLN A 206 -17.29 13.92 24.40
N PRO A 207 -16.24 13.34 25.02
CA PRO A 207 -15.60 12.13 24.46
C PRO A 207 -16.58 10.97 24.48
N ARG A 208 -17.07 10.54 23.32
CA ARG A 208 -17.76 9.25 23.19
C ARG A 208 -16.75 8.13 23.16
N SER A 209 -17.03 7.08 23.91
CA SER A 209 -16.31 5.82 23.74
C SER A 209 -16.49 5.35 22.29
N ALA A 210 -15.39 4.95 21.61
CA ALA A 210 -15.46 4.37 20.25
C ALA A 210 -16.37 3.14 20.16
N THR A 211 -16.74 2.54 21.30
CA THR A 211 -17.72 1.46 21.45
C THR A 211 -19.16 1.92 21.43
N GLY A 212 -19.44 3.25 21.37
CA GLY A 212 -20.80 3.82 21.39
C GLY A 212 -21.36 4.23 20.03
N ALA A 213 -20.56 4.22 18.95
CA ALA A 213 -21.06 4.53 17.61
C ALA A 213 -21.80 3.33 17.01
N THR A 214 -22.96 3.58 16.39
CA THR A 214 -23.70 2.54 15.68
C THR A 214 -23.01 2.18 14.36
N ARG A 215 -23.37 1.02 13.81
CA ARG A 215 -22.87 0.58 12.50
C ARG A 215 -23.24 1.58 11.38
N GLU A 216 -24.43 2.17 11.47
CA GLU A 216 -24.93 3.16 10.54
C GLU A 216 -24.12 4.46 10.60
N GLU A 217 -23.80 4.95 11.80
CA GLU A 217 -22.96 6.13 12.01
C GLU A 217 -21.54 5.89 11.45
N ILE A 218 -20.95 4.74 11.73
CA ILE A 218 -19.63 4.35 11.19
C ILE A 218 -19.67 4.31 9.66
N SER A 219 -20.69 3.69 9.07
CA SER A 219 -20.82 3.59 7.61
C SER A 219 -21.02 4.95 6.96
N ALA A 220 -21.86 5.81 7.53
CA ALA A 220 -22.13 7.16 7.03
C ALA A 220 -20.88 8.04 7.08
N GLN A 221 -20.15 8.05 8.22
CA GLN A 221 -18.92 8.83 8.34
C GLN A 221 -17.81 8.31 7.42
N THR A 222 -17.68 6.99 7.32
CA THR A 222 -16.71 6.38 6.37
C THR A 222 -17.01 6.79 4.94
N ALA A 223 -18.29 6.84 4.53
CA ALA A 223 -18.67 7.29 3.19
C ALA A 223 -18.36 8.77 2.93
N ILE A 224 -18.43 9.62 3.96
CA ILE A 224 -18.01 11.03 3.87
C ILE A 224 -16.51 11.12 3.60
N GLU A 225 -15.70 10.42 4.41
CA GLU A 225 -14.24 10.47 4.29
C GLU A 225 -13.74 9.85 2.98
N LEU A 226 -14.40 8.80 2.48
CA LEU A 226 -14.11 8.23 1.16
C LEU A 226 -14.31 9.25 0.04
N ARG A 227 -15.40 10.03 0.08
CA ARG A 227 -15.62 11.11 -0.90
C ARG A 227 -14.55 12.22 -0.81
N THR A 228 -13.98 12.43 0.36
CA THR A 228 -12.90 13.42 0.56
C THR A 228 -11.58 12.98 -0.08
N VAL A 229 -11.26 11.70 -0.06
CA VAL A 229 -10.00 11.16 -0.63
C VAL A 229 -10.14 10.75 -2.10
N GLN A 230 -11.35 10.50 -2.57
CA GLN A 230 -11.63 10.05 -3.95
C GLN A 230 -11.00 10.95 -5.02
N PRO A 231 -11.06 12.30 -4.98
CA PRO A 231 -10.46 13.12 -6.03
C PRO A 231 -8.94 12.97 -6.15
N THR A 232 -8.25 12.69 -5.03
CA THR A 232 -6.81 12.45 -5.03
C THR A 232 -6.46 11.09 -5.63
N VAL A 233 -7.23 10.05 -5.29
CA VAL A 233 -7.08 8.71 -5.86
C VAL A 233 -7.36 8.76 -7.37
N LYS A 234 -8.42 9.45 -7.78
CA LYS A 234 -8.74 9.65 -9.20
C LYS A 234 -7.62 10.39 -9.94
N ALA A 235 -7.09 11.48 -9.38
CA ALA A 235 -5.99 12.22 -10.01
C ALA A 235 -4.74 11.35 -10.20
N PHE A 236 -4.39 10.51 -9.21
CA PHE A 236 -3.32 9.52 -9.36
C PHE A 236 -3.63 8.53 -10.49
N TRP A 237 -4.84 7.99 -10.53
CA TRP A 237 -5.27 7.05 -11.56
C TRP A 237 -5.25 7.67 -12.95
N ASP A 238 -5.75 8.90 -13.11
CA ASP A 238 -5.73 9.65 -14.37
C ASP A 238 -4.28 9.87 -14.83
N GLY A 239 -3.37 10.24 -13.94
CA GLY A 239 -1.94 10.36 -14.24
C GLY A 239 -1.33 9.04 -14.67
N TYR A 240 -1.62 7.94 -13.98
CA TYR A 240 -1.15 6.60 -14.30
C TYR A 240 -1.60 6.18 -15.70
N THR A 241 -2.89 6.33 -16.01
CA THR A 241 -3.48 5.92 -17.29
C THR A 241 -3.15 6.86 -18.45
N SER A 242 -2.65 8.09 -18.17
CA SER A 242 -2.20 9.00 -19.20
C SER A 242 -0.93 8.53 -19.94
N VAL A 243 -0.15 7.65 -19.32
CA VAL A 243 1.13 7.15 -19.84
C VAL A 243 1.18 5.66 -20.04
N ARG A 244 0.19 4.93 -19.51
CA ARG A 244 0.09 3.48 -19.60
C ARG A 244 -1.34 3.04 -19.79
N GLU A 245 -1.61 2.20 -20.77
CA GLU A 245 -2.90 1.50 -20.88
C GLU A 245 -2.94 0.33 -19.89
N PRO A 246 -3.83 0.38 -18.88
CA PRO A 246 -3.93 -0.70 -17.90
C PRO A 246 -4.67 -1.91 -18.51
N ASP A 247 -4.33 -3.10 -18.02
CA ASP A 247 -5.19 -4.25 -18.30
C ASP A 247 -6.56 -4.08 -17.61
N PRO A 248 -7.66 -4.67 -18.17
CA PRO A 248 -9.02 -4.42 -17.68
C PRO A 248 -9.25 -4.79 -16.21
N ASP A 249 -8.51 -5.77 -15.68
CA ASP A 249 -8.63 -6.21 -14.28
C ASP A 249 -7.73 -5.44 -13.31
N LEU A 250 -6.84 -4.57 -13.79
CA LEU A 250 -5.93 -3.82 -12.94
C LEU A 250 -6.65 -3.04 -11.84
N PRO A 251 -7.75 -2.29 -12.09
CA PRO A 251 -8.46 -1.57 -11.04
C PRO A 251 -8.97 -2.49 -9.92
N ARG A 252 -9.54 -3.63 -10.28
CA ARG A 252 -10.06 -4.60 -9.30
C ARG A 252 -8.95 -5.21 -8.46
N ARG A 253 -7.84 -5.63 -9.07
CA ARG A 253 -6.69 -6.17 -8.35
C ARG A 253 -6.05 -5.10 -7.46
N ALA A 254 -5.91 -3.87 -7.94
CA ALA A 254 -5.40 -2.75 -7.15
C ALA A 254 -6.25 -2.49 -5.90
N ILE A 255 -7.57 -2.47 -6.03
CA ILE A 255 -8.47 -2.34 -4.88
C ILE A 255 -8.34 -3.53 -3.91
N SER A 256 -8.15 -4.74 -4.43
CA SER A 256 -7.91 -5.90 -3.55
C SER A 256 -6.58 -5.76 -2.78
N TYR A 257 -5.51 -5.27 -3.42
CA TYR A 257 -4.27 -4.93 -2.72
C TYR A 257 -4.45 -3.78 -1.73
N ALA A 258 -5.23 -2.74 -2.06
CA ALA A 258 -5.59 -1.68 -1.12
C ALA A 258 -6.35 -2.23 0.09
N GLY A 259 -7.26 -3.18 -0.12
CA GLY A 259 -7.96 -3.90 0.95
C GLY A 259 -7.00 -4.66 1.85
N TRP A 260 -6.05 -5.40 1.25
CA TRP A 260 -5.00 -6.07 2.03
C TRP A 260 -4.09 -5.08 2.77
N HIS A 261 -3.72 -3.97 2.14
CA HIS A 261 -2.90 -2.93 2.76
C HIS A 261 -3.51 -2.41 4.08
N LEU A 262 -4.83 -2.29 4.16
CA LEU A 262 -5.51 -1.90 5.40
C LEU A 262 -5.32 -2.94 6.53
N TYR A 263 -5.26 -4.23 6.22
CA TYR A 263 -4.91 -5.27 7.19
C TYR A 263 -3.43 -5.20 7.58
N ASP A 264 -2.54 -5.01 6.61
CA ASP A 264 -1.12 -4.87 6.85
C ASP A 264 -0.81 -3.68 7.76
N ARG A 265 -1.39 -2.51 7.48
CA ARG A 265 -1.30 -1.33 8.35
C ARG A 265 -1.87 -1.59 9.75
N MET A 266 -2.95 -2.36 9.86
CA MET A 266 -3.48 -2.75 11.16
C MET A 266 -2.42 -3.51 11.97
N PHE A 267 -1.75 -4.50 11.39
CA PHE A 267 -0.73 -5.29 12.11
C PHE A 267 0.50 -4.46 12.49
N ASN A 268 0.98 -3.61 11.58
CA ASN A 268 2.20 -2.82 11.78
C ASN A 268 2.01 -1.72 12.84
N VAL A 269 0.89 -0.98 12.77
CA VAL A 269 0.62 0.12 13.71
C VAL A 269 0.42 -0.38 15.13
N VAL A 270 -0.20 -1.56 15.32
CA VAL A 270 -0.51 -2.08 16.66
C VAL A 270 0.56 -3.00 17.24
N ALA A 271 1.73 -3.09 16.62
CA ALA A 271 2.80 -4.00 17.03
C ALA A 271 3.20 -3.89 18.52
N LYS A 272 2.98 -2.73 19.14
CA LYS A 272 3.28 -2.47 20.56
C LYS A 272 2.04 -2.14 21.39
N MET A 273 0.83 -2.36 20.86
CA MET A 273 -0.43 -1.98 21.52
C MET A 273 -1.09 -3.19 22.21
N ALA A 274 -1.83 -2.93 23.27
CA ALA A 274 -2.60 -3.96 23.96
C ALA A 274 -3.95 -4.28 23.29
N LEU A 275 -4.56 -3.29 22.63
CA LEU A 275 -5.87 -3.39 22.00
C LEU A 275 -5.88 -2.69 20.63
N LEU A 276 -6.74 -3.15 19.75
CA LEU A 276 -7.06 -2.45 18.51
C LEU A 276 -7.80 -1.13 18.84
N SER A 277 -7.45 -0.06 18.13
CA SER A 277 -8.15 1.22 18.24
C SER A 277 -9.36 1.30 17.31
N ALA A 278 -10.16 2.36 17.44
CA ALA A 278 -11.28 2.62 16.54
C ALA A 278 -10.84 2.69 15.07
N THR A 279 -9.69 3.31 14.79
CA THR A 279 -9.11 3.37 13.43
C THR A 279 -8.91 1.97 12.84
N GLN A 280 -8.34 1.03 13.61
CA GLN A 280 -8.12 -0.33 13.13
C GLN A 280 -9.42 -1.08 12.86
N TYR A 281 -10.47 -0.86 13.65
CA TYR A 281 -11.78 -1.47 13.38
C TYR A 281 -12.44 -0.90 12.13
N VAL A 282 -12.38 0.43 11.91
CA VAL A 282 -12.90 1.05 10.68
C VAL A 282 -12.10 0.60 9.47
N ALA A 283 -10.75 0.59 9.57
CA ALA A 283 -9.87 0.12 8.50
C ALA A 283 -10.12 -1.36 8.15
N ASN A 284 -10.29 -2.24 9.17
CA ASN A 284 -10.65 -3.64 8.96
C ASN A 284 -11.97 -3.78 8.18
N GLY A 285 -13.02 -3.04 8.59
CA GLY A 285 -14.31 -3.06 7.90
C GLY A 285 -14.22 -2.56 6.44
N MET A 286 -13.42 -1.53 6.19
CA MET A 286 -13.18 -1.00 4.86
C MET A 286 -12.34 -1.97 4.01
N GLY A 287 -11.26 -2.52 4.56
CA GLY A 287 -10.41 -3.53 3.90
C GLY A 287 -11.22 -4.79 3.52
N ARG A 288 -12.08 -5.24 4.43
CA ARG A 288 -13.01 -6.34 4.15
C ARG A 288 -13.87 -6.07 2.92
N ARG A 289 -14.50 -4.89 2.84
CA ARG A 289 -15.34 -4.54 1.68
C ARG A 289 -14.54 -4.40 0.40
N ALA A 290 -13.35 -3.81 0.46
CA ALA A 290 -12.45 -3.69 -0.69
C ALA A 290 -12.02 -5.05 -1.24
N LEU A 291 -11.74 -6.03 -0.38
CA LEU A 291 -11.41 -7.40 -0.79
C LEU A 291 -12.61 -8.17 -1.36
N LEU A 292 -13.82 -7.99 -0.79
CA LEU A 292 -14.98 -8.78 -1.18
C LEU A 292 -15.78 -8.17 -2.35
N ALA A 293 -15.67 -6.87 -2.57
CA ALA A 293 -16.36 -6.15 -3.64
C ALA A 293 -15.43 -5.13 -4.32
N PRO A 294 -14.27 -5.57 -4.86
CA PRO A 294 -13.26 -4.64 -5.37
C PRO A 294 -13.76 -3.80 -6.56
N GLY A 295 -14.62 -4.34 -7.41
CA GLY A 295 -15.24 -3.60 -8.52
C GLY A 295 -16.13 -2.44 -8.05
N ASP A 296 -16.85 -2.60 -6.93
CA ASP A 296 -17.68 -1.52 -6.37
C ASP A 296 -16.81 -0.37 -5.86
N PHE A 297 -15.69 -0.70 -5.20
CA PHE A 297 -14.74 0.30 -4.74
C PHE A 297 -14.01 0.99 -5.89
N ALA A 298 -13.62 0.27 -6.94
CA ALA A 298 -13.01 0.86 -8.13
C ALA A 298 -13.92 1.91 -8.76
N ARG A 299 -15.22 1.60 -8.91
CA ARG A 299 -16.22 2.58 -9.38
C ARG A 299 -16.38 3.76 -8.42
N LEU A 300 -16.45 3.50 -7.11
CA LEU A 300 -16.58 4.57 -6.09
C LEU A 300 -15.40 5.55 -6.14
N LEU A 301 -14.21 5.07 -6.48
CA LEU A 301 -12.98 5.86 -6.56
C LEU A 301 -12.67 6.39 -7.96
N ASP A 302 -13.57 6.18 -8.94
CA ASP A 302 -13.40 6.58 -10.35
C ASP A 302 -12.10 6.03 -10.99
N MET A 303 -11.74 4.77 -10.68
CA MET A 303 -10.58 4.08 -11.25
C MET A 303 -10.90 3.29 -12.53
N GLY A 304 -11.90 3.68 -13.30
CA GLY A 304 -12.36 2.99 -14.49
C GLY A 304 -13.54 2.04 -14.24
N GLU A 305 -14.32 1.76 -15.27
CA GLU A 305 -15.37 0.73 -15.22
C GLU A 305 -14.73 -0.64 -15.48
N PRO A 306 -14.99 -1.64 -14.63
CA PRO A 306 -14.68 -3.01 -15.02
C PRO A 306 -15.56 -3.38 -16.24
N ASP A 307 -14.94 -3.93 -17.28
CA ASP A 307 -15.68 -4.42 -18.45
C ASP A 307 -16.87 -5.28 -18.01
N ALA A 308 -18.06 -4.94 -18.53
CA ALA A 308 -19.33 -5.59 -18.20
C ALA A 308 -19.41 -7.09 -18.68
N HIS A 309 -18.28 -7.69 -19.09
CA HIS A 309 -18.23 -8.97 -19.79
C HIS A 309 -17.47 -10.08 -19.05
N SER A 310 -17.19 -9.92 -17.76
CA SER A 310 -16.53 -10.98 -16.96
C SER A 310 -17.53 -11.60 -15.96
N TYR A 311 -18.45 -12.41 -16.47
CA TYR A 311 -19.27 -13.36 -15.69
C TYR A 311 -19.11 -14.75 -16.26
#